data_343a4453eb3d1b77b04c8cbabdc5fa1e
#
_entry.id   343a4453eb3d1b77b04c8cbabdc5fa1e
#
_cell.length_a   1.000
_cell.length_b   1.000
_cell.length_c   1.000
_cell.angle_alpha   90.00
_cell.angle_beta   90.00
_cell.angle_gamma   90.00
#
_symmetry.space_group_name_H-M   'P 1'
#
loop_
_entity.id
_entity.type
_entity.pdbx_description
1 polymer ?
#
loop_
_entity_poly.entity_id
_entity_poly.type
_entity_poly.pdbx_seq_one_letter_code
_entity_poly.pdbx_strand_id
1 'polypeptide(L)'
;MTDVPGYLAAHIQERLAAVAHELGIRVDVHGDVVYLRGEVVTEERRRAVEDAARGAAEGRRIRNEVSVVSAREPEGEETLS
;
A
#
# COMPACT_ATOMS: atom_id res chain seq x y z
N MET A 1 -14.20 -20.63 -9.12
CA MET A 1 -14.01 -20.44 -9.03
C MET A 1 -13.52 -19.87 -9.05
N THR A 2 -13.16 -19.55 -9.03
CA THR A 2 -12.72 -18.98 -9.20
C THR A 2 -11.93 -18.18 -8.75
N ASP A 3 -11.02 -17.95 -8.72
CA ASP A 3 -10.26 -17.20 -8.30
C ASP A 3 -10.48 -16.01 -8.59
N VAL A 4 -10.72 -15.34 -8.05
CA VAL A 4 -11.10 -14.16 -8.31
C VAL A 4 -10.16 -13.13 -7.85
N PRO A 5 -9.63 -12.32 -8.73
CA PRO A 5 -8.72 -11.25 -8.33
C PRO A 5 -9.30 -10.34 -7.28
N GLY A 6 -10.61 -10.12 -7.34
CA GLY A 6 -11.25 -9.28 -6.34
C GLY A 6 -11.17 -9.83 -4.93
N TYR A 7 -11.21 -11.13 -4.81
CA TYR A 7 -11.08 -11.75 -3.50
C TYR A 7 -9.69 -11.51 -2.92
N LEU A 8 -8.67 -11.68 -3.76
CA LEU A 8 -7.31 -11.48 -3.30
C LEU A 8 -7.06 -10.03 -2.94
N ALA A 9 -7.57 -9.12 -3.74
CA ALA A 9 -7.42 -7.69 -3.44
C ALA A 9 -8.06 -7.34 -2.11
N ALA A 10 -9.25 -7.88 -1.85
CA ALA A 10 -9.92 -7.62 -0.59
C ALA A 10 -9.15 -8.22 0.58
N HIS A 11 -8.58 -9.38 0.40
CA HIS A 11 -7.81 -10.04 1.44
C HIS A 11 -6.56 -9.23 1.77
N ILE A 12 -5.88 -8.74 0.76
CA ILE A 12 -4.70 -7.90 0.96
C ILE A 12 -5.09 -6.61 1.65
N GLN A 13 -6.20 -6.01 1.24
CA GLN A 13 -6.65 -4.78 1.89
C GLN A 13 -6.97 -4.99 3.36
N GLU A 14 -7.54 -6.12 3.70
CA GLU A 14 -7.78 -6.43 5.11
C GLU A 14 -6.48 -6.53 5.88
N ARG A 15 -5.46 -7.13 5.28
CA ARG A 15 -4.17 -7.25 5.94
C ARG A 15 -3.54 -5.87 6.12
N LEU A 16 -3.68 -5.00 5.14
CA LEU A 16 -3.12 -3.65 5.26
C LEU A 16 -3.78 -2.90 6.42
N ALA A 17 -5.07 -3.05 6.56
CA ALA A 17 -5.77 -2.39 7.65
C ALA A 17 -5.37 -2.98 9.00
N ALA A 18 -5.24 -4.30 9.07
CA ALA A 18 -4.98 -4.97 10.34
C ALA A 18 -3.54 -4.86 10.78
N VAL A 19 -2.60 -4.96 9.84
CA VAL A 19 -1.19 -5.06 10.18
C VAL A 19 -0.49 -3.73 10.03
N ALA A 20 -0.76 -3.02 8.96
CA ALA A 20 -0.10 -1.75 8.70
C ALA A 20 -0.94 -0.55 9.06
N HIS A 21 -2.19 -0.76 9.45
CA HIS A 21 -3.12 0.31 9.82
C HIS A 21 -3.32 1.32 8.70
N GLU A 22 -3.25 0.86 7.45
CA GLU A 22 -3.42 1.73 6.30
C GLU A 22 -4.73 1.41 5.61
N LEU A 23 -5.66 2.32 5.63
CA LEU A 23 -6.95 2.11 5.04
C LEU A 23 -7.11 2.77 3.68
N GLY A 24 -6.22 3.67 3.35
CA GLY A 24 -6.34 4.43 2.11
C GLY A 24 -5.56 3.86 0.94
N ILE A 25 -5.02 2.65 1.08
CA ILE A 25 -4.21 2.07 0.01
C ILE A 25 -5.11 1.28 -0.91
N ARG A 26 -4.99 1.54 -2.20
CA ARG A 26 -5.72 0.79 -3.19
C ARG A 26 -4.93 -0.43 -3.62
N VAL A 27 -5.58 -1.56 -3.72
CA VAL A 27 -4.96 -2.80 -4.13
C VAL A 27 -5.60 -3.28 -5.41
N ASP A 28 -4.78 -3.51 -6.43
CA ASP A 28 -5.25 -4.09 -7.69
C ASP A 28 -4.42 -5.31 -7.98
N VAL A 29 -5.04 -6.36 -8.46
CA VAL A 29 -4.35 -7.59 -8.79
C VAL A 29 -4.52 -7.85 -10.28
N HIS A 30 -3.40 -8.00 -10.98
CA HIS A 30 -3.42 -8.28 -12.41
C HIS A 30 -2.47 -9.45 -12.66
N GLY A 31 -3.03 -10.63 -12.87
CA GLY A 31 -2.25 -11.83 -13.09
C GLY A 31 -1.43 -12.15 -11.85
N ASP A 32 -0.11 -12.19 -11.99
CA ASP A 32 0.73 -12.46 -10.86
C ASP A 32 1.28 -11.23 -10.23
N VAL A 33 0.75 -10.06 -10.50
CA VAL A 33 1.28 -8.80 -9.97
C VAL A 33 0.23 -8.12 -9.14
N VAL A 34 0.62 -7.70 -7.94
CA VAL A 34 -0.23 -6.94 -7.04
C VAL A 34 0.29 -5.51 -7.06
N TYR A 35 -0.59 -4.57 -7.37
CA TYR A 35 -0.25 -3.15 -7.43
C TYR A 35 -0.82 -2.47 -6.20
N LEU A 36 0.02 -1.72 -5.50
CA LEU A 36 -0.39 -0.97 -4.33
C LEU A 36 -0.26 0.50 -4.66
N ARG A 37 -1.33 1.26 -4.48
CA ARG A 37 -1.33 2.69 -4.78
C ARG A 37 -1.96 3.45 -3.65
N GLY A 38 -1.47 4.63 -3.42
CA GLY A 38 -1.99 5.49 -2.38
C GLY A 38 -0.89 6.36 -1.83
N GLU A 39 -1.12 6.90 -0.65
CA GLU A 39 -0.17 7.81 -0.03
C GLU A 39 0.00 7.48 1.43
N VAL A 40 1.24 7.56 1.89
CA VAL A 40 1.55 7.38 3.31
C VAL A 40 2.45 8.54 3.71
N VAL A 41 2.65 8.71 5.00
CA VAL A 41 3.38 9.88 5.48
C VAL A 41 4.86 9.61 5.74
N THR A 42 5.30 8.35 5.74
CA THR A 42 6.71 8.03 5.95
C THR A 42 7.12 6.85 5.09
N GLU A 43 8.40 6.75 4.85
CA GLU A 43 8.96 5.63 4.13
C GLU A 43 8.78 4.33 4.92
N GLU A 44 8.82 4.43 6.21
CA GLU A 44 8.61 3.29 7.07
C GLU A 44 7.22 2.70 6.87
N ARG A 45 6.21 3.56 6.74
CA ARG A 45 4.87 3.09 6.48
C ARG A 45 4.75 2.49 5.10
N ARG A 46 5.46 3.03 4.14
CA ARG A 46 5.46 2.51 2.80
C ARG A 46 6.00 1.07 2.78
N ARG A 47 7.04 0.83 3.54
CA ARG A 47 7.58 -0.53 3.67
C ARG A 47 6.63 -1.44 4.40
N ALA A 48 5.97 -0.93 5.42
CA ALA A 48 5.01 -1.72 6.18
C ALA A 48 3.87 -2.18 5.29
N VAL A 49 3.43 -1.32 4.37
CA VAL A 49 2.40 -1.66 3.42
C VAL A 49 2.89 -2.80 2.51
N GLU A 50 4.09 -2.69 2.02
CA GLU A 50 4.62 -3.71 1.13
C GLU A 50 4.77 -5.04 1.87
N ASP A 51 5.26 -5.03 3.09
CA ASP A 51 5.45 -6.26 3.86
C ASP A 51 4.11 -6.92 4.16
N ALA A 52 3.12 -6.13 4.53
CA ALA A 52 1.81 -6.67 4.83
C ALA A 52 1.19 -7.28 3.57
N ALA A 53 1.33 -6.61 2.44
CA ALA A 53 0.80 -7.11 1.19
C ALA A 53 1.50 -8.38 0.76
N ARG A 54 2.80 -8.43 0.96
CA ARG A 54 3.57 -9.60 0.57
C ARG A 54 3.13 -10.82 1.36
N GLY A 55 2.80 -10.65 2.61
CA GLY A 55 2.32 -11.75 3.43
C GLY A 55 1.01 -12.33 2.96
N ALA A 56 0.22 -11.57 2.23
CA ALA A 56 -1.08 -12.03 1.76
C ALA A 56 -1.12 -12.25 0.24
N ALA A 57 -0.03 -11.99 -0.46
CA ALA A 57 -0.06 -12.00 -1.92
C ALA A 57 0.08 -13.40 -2.52
N GLU A 58 0.34 -14.40 -1.72
CA GLU A 58 0.41 -15.78 -2.18
C GLU A 58 1.45 -15.98 -3.28
N GLY A 59 2.60 -15.38 -3.07
CA GLY A 59 3.72 -15.55 -3.98
C GLY A 59 3.74 -14.63 -5.19
N ARG A 60 2.75 -13.76 -5.31
CA ARG A 60 2.71 -12.83 -6.43
C ARG A 60 3.71 -11.71 -6.22
N ARG A 61 4.09 -11.07 -7.31
CA ARG A 61 4.97 -9.92 -7.24
C ARG A 61 4.22 -8.72 -6.70
N ILE A 62 4.93 -7.88 -5.97
CA ILE A 62 4.35 -6.65 -5.44
C ILE A 62 4.96 -5.47 -6.18
N ARG A 63 4.10 -4.65 -6.76
CA ARG A 63 4.52 -3.38 -7.32
C ARG A 63 4.04 -2.30 -6.35
N ASN A 64 4.96 -1.78 -5.55
CA ASN A 64 4.60 -0.78 -4.55
C ASN A 64 4.71 0.61 -5.16
N GLU A 65 3.56 1.13 -5.58
CA GLU A 65 3.49 2.45 -6.18
C GLU A 65 2.93 3.47 -5.20
N VAL A 66 3.03 3.16 -3.91
CA VAL A 66 2.59 4.07 -2.88
C VAL A 66 3.56 5.22 -2.78
N SER A 67 3.05 6.42 -2.69
CA SER A 67 3.87 7.62 -2.56
C SER A 67 4.02 8.01 -1.11
N VAL A 68 5.18 8.55 -0.78
CA VAL A 68 5.39 9.09 0.55
C VAL A 68 5.18 10.58 0.46
N VAL A 69 4.22 11.12 1.23
CA VAL A 69 3.94 12.53 1.24
C VAL A 69 4.24 13.05 2.64
N SER A 70 4.94 14.15 2.71
CA SER A 70 5.30 14.70 3.99
C SER A 70 4.10 15.37 4.62
N ALA A 71 3.78 14.96 5.80
CA ALA A 71 2.71 15.57 6.50
C ALA A 71 3.09 16.94 7.03
N ARG A 72 4.42 17.26 7.06
CA ARG A 72 4.83 18.44 7.56
C ARG A 72 5.21 19.25 6.53
N GLU A 73 4.97 19.60 5.78
CA GLU A 73 5.30 20.30 4.89
C GLU A 73 5.30 21.41 4.93
N PRO A 74 4.94 21.67 5.18
CA PRO A 74 4.99 22.73 5.11
C PRO A 74 5.79 23.57 5.57
N GLU A 75 6.23 23.46 5.94
CA GLU A 75 6.87 24.00 6.38
C GLU A 75 7.61 24.35 5.80
N GLY A 76 7.79 24.29 5.29
CA GLY A 76 8.52 24.55 4.75
C GLY A 76 8.54 25.55 4.31
N GLU A 77 8.09 25.72 4.28
CA GLU A 77 8.18 26.41 3.87
C GLU A 77 8.32 27.32 4.13
N GLU A 78 8.27 27.36 4.48
CA GLU A 78 8.38 27.98 4.80
C GLU A 78 9.02 28.66 4.74
N THR A 79 9.29 28.57 4.51
CA THR A 79 9.89 28.99 4.45
C THR A 79 10.14 29.82 4.04
N LEU A 80 10.02 29.95 3.86
CA LEU A 80 10.25 30.56 3.53
C LEU A 80 10.50 31.27 3.44
N SER A 81 10.51 31.16 3.51
CA SER A 81 10.71 31.67 3.49
C SER A 81 10.86 32.25 3.41
#